data_59f77c5edbff3d9c397a3da3e3e9bebb
#
_entry.id   59f77c5edbff3d9c397a3da3e3e9bebb
#
_cell.length_a   1.000
_cell.length_b   1.000
_cell.length_c   1.000
_cell.angle_alpha   90.00
_cell.angle_beta   90.00
_cell.angle_gamma   90.00
#
_symmetry.space_group_name_H-M   'P 1'
#
loop_
_entity.id
_entity.type
_entity.pdbx_description
1 polymer ?
#
loop_
_entity_poly.entity_id
_entity_poly.type
_entity_poly.pdbx_seq_one_letter_code
_entity_poly.pdbx_strand_id
1 'polypeptide(L)'
;MKKFFVGIDFSKRKMDVSIVEKDFPERAIAYKLFANNAEGAKEMCYWVERTTGTSTKHDGEVLFCCEHTGSYCLEVCDYLSENGNYIWLGNPLDIKRSMGLVRGKDDVIDSRRIATFAAEKHHKAVLYMRSEDSTRTLKYLLSIRNTFIEQKKALSCQIKENFPKLHDAALLCKIENELKHALDFIKAEIKKIEKMMLDIILSNKEYKNTFDILTSMKGVALINAAAIIVFTDN
;
A
#
# COMPACT_ATOMS: atom_id res chain seq x y z
N MET A 1 4.80 17.36 -22.92
CA MET A 1 5.29 15.95 -22.95
C MET A 1 6.29 15.80 -21.84
N LYS A 2 6.25 14.69 -21.06
CA LYS A 2 7.18 14.55 -19.92
C LYS A 2 8.61 14.36 -20.40
N LYS A 3 9.55 15.14 -19.84
CA LYS A 3 10.98 15.09 -20.17
C LYS A 3 11.83 14.54 -19.05
N PHE A 4 11.39 14.76 -17.78
CA PHE A 4 12.11 14.34 -16.59
C PHE A 4 11.32 13.30 -15.82
N PHE A 5 12.01 12.28 -15.33
CA PHE A 5 11.44 11.17 -14.58
C PHE A 5 12.16 11.05 -13.25
N VAL A 6 11.39 11.08 -12.19
CA VAL A 6 11.89 11.06 -10.81
C VAL A 6 11.54 9.72 -10.20
N GLY A 7 12.55 8.89 -9.96
CA GLY A 7 12.40 7.61 -9.28
C GLY A 7 12.60 7.76 -7.78
N ILE A 8 11.67 7.24 -7.01
CA ILE A 8 11.68 7.30 -5.54
C ILE A 8 11.72 5.86 -5.01
N ASP A 9 12.80 5.53 -4.30
CA ASP A 9 12.88 4.32 -3.50
C ASP A 9 12.58 4.65 -2.03
N PHE A 10 11.53 3.99 -1.48
CA PHE A 10 11.03 4.28 -0.14
C PHE A 10 11.58 3.32 0.90
N SER A 11 12.13 3.86 1.96
CA SER A 11 12.33 3.16 3.21
C SER A 11 11.49 3.78 4.32
N LYS A 12 11.44 3.16 5.49
CA LYS A 12 10.56 3.61 6.59
C LYS A 12 10.75 5.08 6.97
N ARG A 13 11.97 5.63 6.89
CA ARG A 13 12.30 6.99 7.38
C ARG A 13 12.85 7.91 6.30
N LYS A 14 13.28 7.37 5.18
CA LYS A 14 13.95 8.14 4.11
C LYS A 14 13.45 7.73 2.74
N MET A 15 13.63 8.63 1.80
CA MET A 15 13.43 8.42 0.37
C MET A 15 14.76 8.64 -0.35
N ASP A 16 15.17 7.68 -1.16
CA ASP A 16 16.25 7.81 -2.10
C ASP A 16 15.66 8.27 -3.45
N VAL A 17 16.10 9.42 -3.97
CA VAL A 17 15.46 10.06 -5.12
C VAL A 17 16.49 10.32 -6.22
N SER A 18 16.22 9.81 -7.41
CA SER A 18 17.03 10.02 -8.61
C SER A 18 16.21 10.67 -9.72
N ILE A 19 16.84 11.55 -10.49
CA ILE A 19 16.23 12.19 -11.66
C ILE A 19 16.97 11.71 -12.91
N VAL A 20 16.19 11.29 -13.92
CA VAL A 20 16.72 10.99 -15.26
C VAL A 20 16.01 11.85 -16.32
N GLU A 21 16.67 12.09 -17.43
CA GLU A 21 16.09 12.74 -18.60
C GLU A 21 15.60 11.67 -19.60
N LYS A 22 14.56 11.97 -20.35
CA LYS A 22 13.95 11.05 -21.30
C LYS A 22 14.93 10.51 -22.34
N ASP A 23 15.78 11.40 -22.86
CA ASP A 23 16.69 11.08 -23.96
C ASP A 23 17.91 10.29 -23.50
N PHE A 24 18.20 10.30 -22.18
CA PHE A 24 19.32 9.57 -21.56
C PHE A 24 18.89 8.86 -20.26
N PRO A 25 17.95 7.93 -20.34
CA PRO A 25 17.30 7.32 -19.16
C PRO A 25 18.26 6.48 -18.30
N GLU A 26 19.37 6.00 -18.87
CA GLU A 26 20.38 5.23 -18.16
C GLU A 26 21.28 6.09 -17.25
N ARG A 27 21.27 7.43 -17.43
CA ARG A 27 22.12 8.36 -16.68
C ARG A 27 21.30 9.24 -15.74
N ALA A 28 21.47 9.06 -14.45
CA ALA A 28 20.90 10.02 -13.48
C ALA A 28 21.61 11.38 -13.61
N ILE A 29 20.82 12.44 -13.75
CA ILE A 29 21.33 13.83 -13.74
C ILE A 29 21.52 14.34 -12.31
N ALA A 30 20.78 13.82 -11.35
CA ALA A 30 20.91 14.15 -9.93
C ALA A 30 20.38 13.02 -9.04
N TYR A 31 20.88 12.99 -7.80
CA TYR A 31 20.44 12.13 -6.72
C TYR A 31 20.46 12.90 -5.39
N LYS A 32 19.45 12.67 -4.54
CA LYS A 32 19.39 13.24 -3.20
C LYS A 32 18.48 12.41 -2.27
N LEU A 33 18.81 12.43 -0.97
CA LEU A 33 18.02 11.85 0.12
C LEU A 33 17.07 12.87 0.71
N PHE A 34 15.85 12.40 1.04
CA PHE A 34 14.83 13.18 1.74
C PHE A 34 14.19 12.37 2.87
N ALA A 35 13.56 13.04 3.82
CA ALA A 35 12.74 12.40 4.82
C ALA A 35 11.46 11.82 4.19
N ASN A 36 11.05 10.62 4.62
CA ASN A 36 9.81 10.00 4.13
C ASN A 36 8.61 10.54 4.93
N ASN A 37 8.18 11.76 4.61
CA ASN A 37 7.01 12.46 5.13
C ASN A 37 6.62 13.61 4.20
N ALA A 38 5.53 14.31 4.50
CA ALA A 38 5.00 15.41 3.69
C ALA A 38 6.01 16.58 3.52
N GLU A 39 6.78 16.91 4.55
CA GLU A 39 7.79 17.99 4.45
C GLU A 39 8.94 17.58 3.53
N GLY A 40 9.43 16.34 3.65
CA GLY A 40 10.45 15.81 2.72
C GLY A 40 9.94 15.72 1.28
N ALA A 41 8.65 15.44 1.06
CA ALA A 41 8.04 15.50 -0.27
C ALA A 41 8.04 16.91 -0.84
N LYS A 42 7.73 17.91 -0.03
CA LYS A 42 7.79 19.33 -0.41
C LYS A 42 9.21 19.77 -0.77
N GLU A 43 10.19 19.43 0.06
CA GLU A 43 11.61 19.70 -0.22
C GLU A 43 12.08 19.01 -1.51
N MET A 44 11.63 17.79 -1.74
CA MET A 44 11.90 17.02 -2.96
C MET A 44 11.34 17.74 -4.20
N CYS A 45 10.08 18.18 -4.18
CA CYS A 45 9.50 18.93 -5.30
C CYS A 45 10.32 20.18 -5.62
N TYR A 46 10.65 20.98 -4.60
CA TYR A 46 11.49 22.17 -4.77
C TYR A 46 12.87 21.85 -5.36
N TRP A 47 13.53 20.79 -4.87
CA TRP A 47 14.81 20.35 -5.41
C TRP A 47 14.70 19.88 -6.86
N VAL A 48 13.65 19.14 -7.22
CA VAL A 48 13.39 18.69 -8.60
C VAL A 48 13.19 19.90 -9.51
N GLU A 49 12.38 20.88 -9.13
CA GLU A 49 12.15 22.11 -9.91
C GLU A 49 13.45 22.89 -10.16
N ARG A 50 14.28 23.04 -9.13
CA ARG A 50 15.59 23.69 -9.27
C ARG A 50 16.55 22.93 -10.17
N THR A 51 16.50 21.61 -10.14
CA THR A 51 17.41 20.76 -10.91
C THR A 51 17.02 20.68 -12.38
N THR A 52 15.70 20.62 -12.66
CA THR A 52 15.17 20.43 -14.02
C THR A 52 14.82 21.76 -14.71
N GLY A 53 14.70 22.86 -13.96
CA GLY A 53 14.24 24.15 -14.49
C GLY A 53 12.77 24.18 -14.92
N THR A 54 11.96 23.17 -14.53
CA THR A 54 10.53 23.09 -14.89
C THR A 54 9.67 22.77 -13.67
N SER A 55 8.38 23.13 -13.74
CA SER A 55 7.42 22.84 -12.69
C SER A 55 7.23 21.32 -12.53
N THR A 56 7.08 20.86 -11.28
CA THR A 56 6.73 19.48 -10.97
C THR A 56 5.23 19.21 -11.14
N LYS A 57 4.41 20.26 -11.26
CA LYS A 57 2.95 20.15 -11.34
C LYS A 57 2.46 19.64 -12.70
N HIS A 58 1.15 19.51 -12.85
CA HIS A 58 0.50 18.92 -14.04
C HIS A 58 0.89 19.59 -15.35
N ASP A 59 1.14 20.90 -15.34
CA ASP A 59 1.60 21.71 -16.49
C ASP A 59 3.10 21.51 -16.79
N GLY A 60 3.86 20.96 -15.81
CA GLY A 60 5.29 20.70 -15.95
C GLY A 60 5.63 19.42 -16.73
N GLU A 61 6.92 19.23 -16.93
CA GLU A 61 7.50 18.14 -17.72
C GLU A 61 7.98 16.95 -16.87
N VAL A 62 7.59 16.90 -15.57
CA VAL A 62 8.04 15.90 -14.60
C VAL A 62 6.99 14.80 -14.39
N LEU A 63 7.45 13.55 -14.27
CA LEU A 63 6.67 12.41 -13.77
C LEU A 63 7.44 11.76 -12.63
N PHE A 64 6.82 11.69 -11.46
CA PHE A 64 7.31 10.90 -10.33
C PHE A 64 6.90 9.43 -10.50
N CYS A 65 7.77 8.52 -10.09
CA CYS A 65 7.48 7.09 -10.05
C CYS A 65 8.08 6.47 -8.81
N CYS A 66 7.36 5.56 -8.19
CA CYS A 66 7.87 4.76 -7.09
C CYS A 66 7.35 3.32 -7.18
N GLU A 67 8.02 2.41 -6.47
CA GLU A 67 7.53 1.06 -6.26
C GLU A 67 6.42 1.06 -5.20
N HIS A 68 5.37 0.26 -5.41
CA HIS A 68 4.30 0.08 -4.43
C HIS A 68 4.81 -0.76 -3.25
N THR A 69 5.35 -0.10 -2.22
CA THR A 69 5.92 -0.71 -1.00
C THR A 69 4.94 -0.74 0.19
N GLY A 70 3.65 -0.84 -0.07
CA GLY A 70 2.60 -0.85 0.98
C GLY A 70 2.34 0.53 1.56
N SER A 71 2.27 0.64 2.90
CA SER A 71 1.89 1.90 3.57
C SER A 71 2.97 2.98 3.59
N TYR A 72 4.24 2.62 3.37
CA TYR A 72 5.36 3.56 3.52
C TYR A 72 5.39 4.67 2.47
N CYS A 73 4.86 4.42 1.27
CA CYS A 73 4.84 5.41 0.20
C CYS A 73 3.60 6.32 0.21
N LEU A 74 2.54 5.95 0.94
CA LEU A 74 1.24 6.58 0.78
C LEU A 74 1.22 8.06 1.18
N GLU A 75 1.88 8.45 2.28
CA GLU A 75 1.90 9.85 2.74
C GLU A 75 2.50 10.78 1.67
N VAL A 76 3.61 10.37 1.07
CA VAL A 76 4.29 11.15 0.03
C VAL A 76 3.50 11.12 -1.29
N CYS A 77 2.92 9.96 -1.65
CA CYS A 77 2.09 9.85 -2.85
C CYS A 77 0.83 10.71 -2.74
N ASP A 78 0.19 10.73 -1.57
CA ASP A 78 -0.95 11.61 -1.28
C ASP A 78 -0.54 13.07 -1.42
N TYR A 79 0.56 13.47 -0.76
CA TYR A 79 1.08 14.83 -0.86
C TYR A 79 1.33 15.24 -2.32
N LEU A 80 2.01 14.41 -3.10
CA LEU A 80 2.29 14.70 -4.50
C LEU A 80 1.00 14.84 -5.32
N SER A 81 0.07 13.90 -5.19
CA SER A 81 -1.20 13.91 -5.91
C SER A 81 -2.06 15.13 -5.54
N GLU A 82 -2.20 15.44 -4.25
CA GLU A 82 -3.00 16.58 -3.75
C GLU A 82 -2.41 17.93 -4.15
N ASN A 83 -1.09 18.01 -4.32
CA ASN A 83 -0.39 19.22 -4.76
C ASN A 83 -0.24 19.31 -6.28
N GLY A 84 -0.98 18.52 -7.05
CA GLY A 84 -1.04 18.60 -8.49
C GLY A 84 0.16 18.03 -9.22
N ASN A 85 0.89 17.09 -8.61
CA ASN A 85 2.01 16.40 -9.26
C ASN A 85 1.53 15.07 -9.86
N TYR A 86 2.14 14.65 -10.96
CA TYR A 86 1.91 13.32 -11.51
C TYR A 86 2.82 12.30 -10.84
N ILE A 87 2.22 11.34 -10.17
CA ILE A 87 2.90 10.20 -9.55
C ILE A 87 2.37 8.88 -10.06
N TRP A 88 3.25 7.98 -10.46
CA TRP A 88 2.96 6.63 -10.89
C TRP A 88 3.43 5.63 -9.84
N LEU A 89 2.49 4.87 -9.24
CA LEU A 89 2.80 3.71 -8.42
C LEU A 89 3.03 2.50 -9.32
N GLY A 90 4.31 2.21 -9.59
CA GLY A 90 4.72 1.09 -10.43
C GLY A 90 4.56 -0.25 -9.72
N ASN A 91 4.18 -1.29 -10.47
CA ASN A 91 4.16 -2.65 -9.96
C ASN A 91 5.60 -3.12 -9.69
N PRO A 92 5.92 -3.62 -8.48
CA PRO A 92 7.27 -4.10 -8.14
C PRO A 92 7.83 -5.15 -9.11
N LEU A 93 6.98 -6.05 -9.58
CA LEU A 93 7.40 -7.10 -10.54
C LEU A 93 7.76 -6.52 -11.90
N ASP A 94 7.03 -5.51 -12.38
CA ASP A 94 7.29 -4.88 -13.67
C ASP A 94 8.57 -4.05 -13.61
N ILE A 95 8.78 -3.29 -12.54
CA ILE A 95 10.02 -2.57 -12.26
C ILE A 95 11.19 -3.55 -12.22
N LYS A 96 11.09 -4.64 -11.45
CA LYS A 96 12.15 -5.64 -11.34
C LYS A 96 12.44 -6.36 -12.66
N ARG A 97 11.42 -6.69 -13.45
CA ARG A 97 11.58 -7.37 -14.75
C ARG A 97 12.21 -6.47 -15.81
N SER A 98 11.97 -5.17 -15.77
CA SER A 98 12.57 -4.23 -16.73
C SER A 98 14.09 -4.11 -16.58
N MET A 99 14.64 -4.51 -15.45
CA MET A 99 16.03 -4.27 -15.08
C MET A 99 17.00 -5.41 -15.38
N GLY A 100 16.52 -6.57 -15.83
CA GLY A 100 17.37 -7.75 -16.06
C GLY A 100 18.02 -8.32 -14.80
N LEU A 101 19.01 -9.18 -14.97
CA LEU A 101 19.79 -9.76 -13.86
C LEU A 101 20.83 -8.74 -13.36
N VAL A 102 20.57 -8.09 -12.25
CA VAL A 102 21.50 -7.14 -11.64
C VAL A 102 22.01 -7.68 -10.31
N ARG A 103 23.35 -7.71 -10.16
CA ARG A 103 24.03 -8.02 -8.91
C ARG A 103 24.28 -6.71 -8.13
N GLY A 104 23.94 -6.70 -6.85
CA GLY A 104 24.18 -5.59 -5.92
C GLY A 104 22.87 -4.88 -5.50
N LYS A 105 22.73 -4.64 -4.20
CA LYS A 105 21.67 -3.87 -3.59
C LYS A 105 22.27 -2.55 -3.10
N ASP A 106 21.86 -1.45 -3.74
CA ASP A 106 22.28 -0.09 -3.39
C ASP A 106 21.07 0.82 -3.62
N ASP A 107 20.62 1.51 -2.58
CA ASP A 107 19.42 2.37 -2.58
C ASP A 107 19.52 3.46 -3.66
N VAL A 108 20.74 3.98 -3.92
CA VAL A 108 21.01 4.94 -5.02
C VAL A 108 20.73 4.32 -6.38
N ILE A 109 21.15 3.08 -6.56
CA ILE A 109 20.93 2.33 -7.80
C ILE A 109 19.44 2.03 -7.97
N ASP A 110 18.74 1.71 -6.90
CA ASP A 110 17.31 1.32 -6.96
C ASP A 110 16.42 2.53 -7.31
N SER A 111 16.64 3.71 -6.73
CA SER A 111 15.92 4.94 -7.12
C SER A 111 16.17 5.33 -8.58
N ARG A 112 17.43 5.20 -9.08
CA ARG A 112 17.76 5.45 -10.49
C ARG A 112 17.04 4.47 -11.42
N ARG A 113 16.98 3.19 -11.05
CA ARG A 113 16.28 2.15 -11.81
C ARG A 113 14.79 2.43 -11.95
N ILE A 114 14.16 2.88 -10.86
CA ILE A 114 12.75 3.30 -10.88
C ILE A 114 12.57 4.48 -11.85
N ALA A 115 13.47 5.45 -11.84
CA ALA A 115 13.43 6.59 -12.75
C ALA A 115 13.61 6.16 -14.22
N THR A 116 14.57 5.28 -14.50
CA THR A 116 14.80 4.71 -15.85
C THR A 116 13.57 3.93 -16.34
N PHE A 117 13.00 3.07 -15.48
CA PHE A 117 11.75 2.37 -15.79
C PHE A 117 10.63 3.34 -16.16
N ALA A 118 10.47 4.41 -15.38
CA ALA A 118 9.46 5.42 -15.66
C ALA A 118 9.71 6.12 -17.02
N ALA A 119 10.95 6.46 -17.34
CA ALA A 119 11.30 7.08 -18.62
C ALA A 119 10.97 6.19 -19.82
N GLU A 120 11.28 4.89 -19.74
CA GLU A 120 11.02 3.93 -20.81
C GLU A 120 9.55 3.56 -20.95
N LYS A 121 8.82 3.48 -19.85
CA LYS A 121 7.45 2.93 -19.79
C LYS A 121 6.36 3.97 -19.48
N HIS A 122 6.68 5.27 -19.48
CA HIS A 122 5.74 6.34 -19.12
C HIS A 122 4.41 6.31 -19.90
N HIS A 123 4.40 5.76 -21.12
CA HIS A 123 3.20 5.60 -21.92
C HIS A 123 2.19 4.59 -21.32
N LYS A 124 2.62 3.77 -20.35
CA LYS A 124 1.79 2.82 -19.60
C LYS A 124 1.46 3.31 -18.19
N ALA A 125 1.89 4.53 -17.83
CA ALA A 125 1.72 5.04 -16.48
C ALA A 125 0.24 5.18 -16.12
N VAL A 126 -0.17 4.52 -15.05
CA VAL A 126 -1.45 4.76 -14.38
C VAL A 126 -1.16 5.68 -13.21
N LEU A 127 -1.68 6.90 -13.30
CA LEU A 127 -1.44 7.92 -12.29
C LEU A 127 -2.13 7.54 -10.99
N TYR A 128 -1.42 7.70 -9.89
CA TYR A 128 -1.99 7.53 -8.58
C TYR A 128 -2.96 8.68 -8.27
N MET A 129 -4.13 8.31 -7.83
CA MET A 129 -5.11 9.22 -7.25
C MET A 129 -5.37 8.76 -5.82
N ARG A 130 -5.46 9.72 -4.90
CA ARG A 130 -5.80 9.40 -3.52
C ARG A 130 -7.22 8.88 -3.46
N SER A 131 -7.40 7.66 -2.95
CA SER A 131 -8.73 7.12 -2.65
C SER A 131 -9.36 7.85 -1.47
N GLU A 132 -10.68 7.86 -1.40
CA GLU A 132 -11.43 8.43 -0.27
C GLU A 132 -10.99 7.80 1.07
N ASP A 133 -11.06 8.58 2.14
CA ASP A 133 -10.68 8.12 3.48
C ASP A 133 -11.55 6.93 3.96
N SER A 134 -12.80 6.88 3.52
CA SER A 134 -13.72 5.76 3.76
C SER A 134 -13.24 4.46 3.10
N THR A 135 -12.82 4.49 1.81
CA THR A 135 -12.21 3.34 1.11
C THR A 135 -10.93 2.89 1.82
N ARG A 136 -10.08 3.84 2.19
CA ARG A 136 -8.81 3.54 2.90
C ARG A 136 -9.07 2.90 4.25
N THR A 137 -10.06 3.41 5.00
CA THR A 137 -10.44 2.85 6.29
C THR A 137 -11.00 1.44 6.14
N LEU A 138 -11.87 1.20 5.15
CA LEU A 138 -12.37 -0.15 4.84
C LEU A 138 -11.24 -1.12 4.47
N LYS A 139 -10.27 -0.68 3.65
CA LYS A 139 -9.09 -1.48 3.29
C LYS A 139 -8.27 -1.86 4.51
N TYR A 140 -8.07 -0.91 5.44
CA TYR A 140 -7.36 -1.16 6.68
C TYR A 140 -8.10 -2.13 7.59
N LEU A 141 -9.42 -1.97 7.76
CA LEU A 141 -10.26 -2.88 8.55
C LEU A 141 -10.27 -4.30 7.96
N LEU A 142 -10.31 -4.45 6.63
CA LEU A 142 -10.17 -5.76 5.96
C LEU A 142 -8.82 -6.41 6.30
N SER A 143 -7.73 -5.65 6.28
CA SER A 143 -6.40 -6.14 6.63
C SER A 143 -6.31 -6.61 8.09
N ILE A 144 -6.83 -5.81 9.04
CA ILE A 144 -6.88 -6.18 10.47
C ILE A 144 -7.72 -7.44 10.67
N ARG A 145 -8.90 -7.48 10.04
CA ARG A 145 -9.78 -8.66 10.11
C ARG A 145 -9.07 -9.93 9.63
N ASN A 146 -8.36 -9.85 8.51
CA ASN A 146 -7.61 -11.00 7.98
C ASN A 146 -6.52 -11.46 8.96
N THR A 147 -5.81 -10.53 9.60
CA THR A 147 -4.84 -10.85 10.66
C THR A 147 -5.51 -11.62 11.81
N PHE A 148 -6.67 -11.17 12.30
CA PHE A 148 -7.40 -11.87 13.34
C PHE A 148 -7.94 -13.24 12.88
N ILE A 149 -8.33 -13.40 11.62
CA ILE A 149 -8.71 -14.69 11.04
C ILE A 149 -7.55 -15.67 11.06
N GLU A 150 -6.34 -15.24 10.69
CA GLU A 150 -5.15 -16.11 10.72
C GLU A 150 -4.78 -16.48 12.17
N GLN A 151 -4.82 -15.53 13.11
CA GLN A 151 -4.61 -15.81 14.54
C GLN A 151 -5.63 -16.79 15.10
N LYS A 152 -6.93 -16.61 14.75
CA LYS A 152 -8.01 -17.54 15.11
C LYS A 152 -7.73 -18.94 14.60
N LYS A 153 -7.29 -19.08 13.33
CA LYS A 153 -6.95 -20.39 12.76
C LYS A 153 -5.78 -21.03 13.53
N ALA A 154 -4.70 -20.28 13.78
CA ALA A 154 -3.54 -20.77 14.50
C ALA A 154 -3.91 -21.29 15.90
N LEU A 155 -4.64 -20.49 16.69
CA LEU A 155 -5.12 -20.91 18.01
C LEU A 155 -6.07 -22.11 17.96
N SER A 156 -6.97 -22.14 16.96
CA SER A 156 -7.89 -23.27 16.78
C SER A 156 -7.17 -24.56 16.44
N CYS A 157 -6.08 -24.51 15.68
CA CYS A 157 -5.21 -25.65 15.42
C CYS A 157 -4.53 -26.13 16.70
N GLN A 158 -3.92 -25.23 17.46
CA GLN A 158 -3.27 -25.56 18.74
C GLN A 158 -4.23 -26.23 19.74
N ILE A 159 -5.48 -25.78 19.82
CA ILE A 159 -6.49 -26.40 20.70
C ILE A 159 -6.86 -27.81 20.21
N LYS A 160 -6.83 -28.06 18.88
CA LYS A 160 -7.18 -29.36 18.30
C LYS A 160 -6.01 -30.35 18.30
N GLU A 161 -4.80 -29.88 18.10
CA GLU A 161 -3.60 -30.67 18.19
C GLU A 161 -3.37 -30.98 19.66
N ASN A 162 -3.65 -32.23 20.05
CA ASN A 162 -3.49 -32.71 21.42
C ASN A 162 -2.15 -32.21 21.99
N PHE A 163 -2.23 -31.39 23.03
CA PHE A 163 -1.05 -31.02 23.79
C PHE A 163 -0.23 -32.25 24.10
N PRO A 164 1.10 -32.18 24.02
CA PRO A 164 1.94 -33.29 24.39
C PRO A 164 1.49 -33.79 25.75
N LYS A 165 1.45 -35.09 25.94
CA LYS A 165 0.94 -35.77 27.13
C LYS A 165 1.61 -35.19 28.40
N LEU A 166 1.10 -34.08 28.88
CA LEU A 166 1.47 -33.53 30.17
C LEU A 166 0.80 -34.42 31.23
N HIS A 167 1.53 -34.86 32.20
CA HIS A 167 0.99 -35.73 33.26
C HIS A 167 0.08 -34.98 34.24
N ASP A 168 0.12 -33.64 34.26
CA ASP A 168 -0.69 -32.80 35.12
C ASP A 168 -1.98 -32.35 34.40
N ALA A 169 -3.06 -33.07 34.67
CA ALA A 169 -4.39 -32.77 34.11
C ALA A 169 -4.93 -31.40 34.54
N ALA A 170 -4.60 -30.92 35.75
CA ALA A 170 -5.07 -29.64 36.23
C ALA A 170 -4.39 -28.47 35.49
N LEU A 171 -3.10 -28.61 35.19
CA LEU A 171 -2.35 -27.64 34.38
C LEU A 171 -2.86 -27.60 32.93
N LEU A 172 -3.12 -28.78 32.34
CA LEU A 172 -3.72 -28.90 31.00
C LEU A 172 -5.05 -28.16 30.92
N CYS A 173 -5.96 -28.39 31.87
CA CYS A 173 -7.24 -27.72 31.90
C CYS A 173 -7.12 -26.19 31.99
N LYS A 174 -6.17 -25.67 32.77
CA LYS A 174 -5.88 -24.23 32.84
C LYS A 174 -5.42 -23.67 31.51
N ILE A 175 -4.44 -24.32 30.85
CA ILE A 175 -3.92 -23.91 29.54
C ILE A 175 -5.02 -23.90 28.48
N GLU A 176 -5.85 -24.97 28.43
CA GLU A 176 -6.96 -25.03 27.49
C GLU A 176 -7.99 -23.91 27.71
N ASN A 177 -8.28 -23.58 28.97
CA ASN A 177 -9.18 -22.48 29.28
C ASN A 177 -8.63 -21.14 28.83
N GLU A 178 -7.36 -20.86 29.08
CA GLU A 178 -6.71 -19.61 28.60
C GLU A 178 -6.76 -19.52 27.06
N LEU A 179 -6.47 -20.59 26.35
CA LEU A 179 -6.56 -20.61 24.89
C LEU A 179 -7.99 -20.41 24.38
N LYS A 180 -9.00 -20.99 25.06
CA LYS A 180 -10.42 -20.75 24.73
C LYS A 180 -10.81 -19.30 24.96
N HIS A 181 -10.40 -18.69 26.07
CA HIS A 181 -10.61 -17.27 26.36
C HIS A 181 -10.00 -16.37 25.28
N ALA A 182 -8.73 -16.63 24.88
CA ALA A 182 -8.08 -15.91 23.81
C ALA A 182 -8.82 -16.05 22.46
N LEU A 183 -9.28 -17.27 22.15
CA LEU A 183 -10.06 -17.54 20.94
C LEU A 183 -11.39 -16.78 20.92
N ASP A 184 -12.09 -16.73 22.05
CA ASP A 184 -13.37 -16.03 22.16
C ASP A 184 -13.20 -14.52 22.10
N PHE A 185 -12.11 -13.98 22.67
CA PHE A 185 -11.73 -12.59 22.49
C PHE A 185 -11.51 -12.24 21.01
N ILE A 186 -10.70 -13.04 20.29
CA ILE A 186 -10.47 -12.81 18.85
C ILE A 186 -11.76 -12.86 18.04
N LYS A 187 -12.66 -13.81 18.33
CA LYS A 187 -13.98 -13.89 17.67
C LYS A 187 -14.82 -12.62 17.93
N ALA A 188 -14.78 -12.08 19.12
CA ALA A 188 -15.49 -10.86 19.47
C ALA A 188 -14.92 -9.64 18.73
N GLU A 189 -13.59 -9.53 18.63
CA GLU A 189 -12.93 -8.44 17.90
C GLU A 189 -13.23 -8.51 16.39
N ILE A 190 -13.24 -9.71 15.78
CA ILE A 190 -13.66 -9.87 14.38
C ILE A 190 -15.07 -9.31 14.16
N LYS A 191 -16.03 -9.63 15.04
CA LYS A 191 -17.40 -9.11 14.92
C LYS A 191 -17.48 -7.59 15.07
N LYS A 192 -16.68 -6.99 15.95
CA LYS A 192 -16.60 -5.53 16.09
C LYS A 192 -16.07 -4.87 14.81
N ILE A 193 -15.01 -5.43 14.22
CA ILE A 193 -14.43 -4.93 12.97
C ILE A 193 -15.44 -5.05 11.83
N GLU A 194 -16.12 -6.19 11.70
CA GLU A 194 -17.16 -6.40 10.70
C GLU A 194 -18.32 -5.40 10.85
N LYS A 195 -18.71 -5.06 12.09
CA LYS A 195 -19.70 -4.02 12.36
C LYS A 195 -19.19 -2.64 11.93
N MET A 196 -17.96 -2.27 12.28
CA MET A 196 -17.38 -1.00 11.84
C MET A 196 -17.33 -0.86 10.31
N MET A 197 -17.00 -1.96 9.62
CA MET A 197 -17.04 -1.98 8.15
C MET A 197 -18.44 -1.75 7.61
N LEU A 198 -19.43 -2.40 8.18
CA LEU A 198 -20.83 -2.24 7.79
C LEU A 198 -21.30 -0.78 8.03
N ASP A 199 -20.97 -0.21 9.19
CA ASP A 199 -21.34 1.16 9.53
C ASP A 199 -20.76 2.17 8.52
N ILE A 200 -19.49 1.99 8.08
CA ILE A 200 -18.86 2.83 7.05
C ILE A 200 -19.62 2.67 5.71
N ILE A 201 -19.91 1.44 5.29
CA ILE A 201 -20.60 1.17 4.03
C ILE A 201 -22.00 1.83 4.04
N LEU A 202 -22.73 1.70 5.12
CA LEU A 202 -24.10 2.23 5.24
C LEU A 202 -24.13 3.75 5.37
N SER A 203 -23.07 4.38 5.87
CA SER A 203 -22.97 5.84 5.98
C SER A 203 -22.67 6.54 4.66
N ASN A 204 -22.07 5.85 3.68
CA ASN A 204 -21.80 6.37 2.35
C ASN A 204 -22.87 5.88 1.36
N LYS A 205 -23.59 6.81 0.70
CA LYS A 205 -24.68 6.49 -0.20
C LYS A 205 -24.27 5.63 -1.39
N GLU A 206 -23.09 5.89 -1.95
CA GLU A 206 -22.59 5.15 -3.12
C GLU A 206 -22.20 3.73 -2.72
N TYR A 207 -21.46 3.58 -1.62
CA TYR A 207 -21.09 2.25 -1.10
C TYR A 207 -22.31 1.44 -0.72
N LYS A 208 -23.33 2.07 -0.11
CA LYS A 208 -24.59 1.40 0.23
C LYS A 208 -25.28 0.84 -1.02
N ASN A 209 -25.38 1.64 -2.08
CA ASN A 209 -26.00 1.19 -3.33
C ASN A 209 -25.24 0.00 -3.92
N THR A 210 -23.91 0.10 -4.01
CA THR A 210 -23.07 -1.00 -4.49
C THR A 210 -23.18 -2.23 -3.58
N PHE A 211 -23.20 -2.05 -2.27
CA PHE A 211 -23.38 -3.11 -1.29
C PHE A 211 -24.72 -3.84 -1.46
N ASP A 212 -25.83 -3.10 -1.62
CA ASP A 212 -27.17 -3.66 -1.79
C ASP A 212 -27.24 -4.50 -3.10
N ILE A 213 -26.64 -4.01 -4.19
CA ILE A 213 -26.53 -4.76 -5.45
C ILE A 213 -25.72 -6.04 -5.26
N LEU A 214 -24.52 -5.95 -4.68
CA LEU A 214 -23.62 -7.08 -4.51
C LEU A 214 -24.22 -8.15 -3.59
N THR A 215 -24.85 -7.75 -2.48
CA THR A 215 -25.43 -8.69 -1.52
C THR A 215 -26.76 -9.32 -1.99
N SER A 216 -27.39 -8.80 -3.05
CA SER A 216 -28.50 -9.47 -3.72
C SER A 216 -28.06 -10.76 -4.43
N MET A 217 -26.77 -10.91 -4.73
CA MET A 217 -26.23 -12.11 -5.35
C MET A 217 -25.97 -13.20 -4.33
N LYS A 218 -26.44 -14.42 -4.62
CA LYS A 218 -26.25 -15.57 -3.71
C LYS A 218 -24.75 -15.86 -3.47
N GLY A 219 -24.34 -15.86 -2.21
CA GLY A 219 -22.97 -16.14 -1.79
C GLY A 219 -22.09 -14.90 -1.60
N VAL A 220 -22.60 -13.72 -1.92
CA VAL A 220 -21.92 -12.45 -1.61
C VAL A 220 -22.48 -11.90 -0.30
N ALA A 221 -21.60 -11.77 0.70
CA ALA A 221 -21.92 -11.18 2.00
C ALA A 221 -21.00 -9.98 2.27
N LEU A 222 -21.11 -9.37 3.45
CA LEU A 222 -20.39 -8.18 3.87
C LEU A 222 -18.93 -8.16 3.43
N ILE A 223 -18.17 -9.22 3.66
CA ILE A 223 -16.73 -9.24 3.43
C ILE A 223 -16.39 -9.20 1.94
N ASN A 224 -17.10 -9.98 1.12
CA ASN A 224 -16.90 -9.99 -0.31
C ASN A 224 -17.32 -8.66 -0.93
N ALA A 225 -18.45 -8.10 -0.49
CA ALA A 225 -18.92 -6.80 -0.94
C ALA A 225 -17.95 -5.67 -0.55
N ALA A 226 -17.50 -5.64 0.71
CA ALA A 226 -16.49 -4.67 1.16
C ALA A 226 -15.16 -4.79 0.39
N ALA A 227 -14.71 -6.01 0.10
CA ALA A 227 -13.53 -6.23 -0.70
C ALA A 227 -13.69 -5.68 -2.12
N ILE A 228 -14.82 -5.94 -2.77
CA ILE A 228 -15.11 -5.41 -4.12
C ILE A 228 -15.11 -3.88 -4.09
N ILE A 229 -15.84 -3.23 -3.18
CA ILE A 229 -15.87 -1.77 -3.02
C ILE A 229 -14.46 -1.20 -2.88
N VAL A 230 -13.61 -1.83 -2.06
CA VAL A 230 -12.23 -1.37 -1.83
C VAL A 230 -11.32 -1.55 -3.03
N PHE A 231 -11.45 -2.66 -3.77
CA PHE A 231 -10.55 -2.99 -4.89
C PHE A 231 -10.97 -2.39 -6.22
N THR A 232 -12.23 -1.98 -6.36
CA THR A 232 -12.73 -1.29 -7.57
C THR A 232 -12.75 0.22 -7.41
N ASP A 233 -12.45 0.71 -6.19
CA ASP A 233 -12.59 2.11 -5.78
C ASP A 233 -14.03 2.62 -6.00
N ASN A 234 -14.98 1.71 -5.68
CA ASN A 234 -16.42 1.72 -5.85
C ASN A 234 -16.87 1.53 -7.29
#